data_44ed2df732a9517845eb50fd3398ae0e
#
_entry.id   44ed2df732a9517845eb50fd3398ae0e
#
_cell.length_a   1.000
_cell.length_b   1.000
_cell.length_c   1.000
_cell.angle_alpha   90.00
_cell.angle_beta   90.00
_cell.angle_gamma   90.00
#
_symmetry.space_group_name_H-M   'P 1'
#
loop_
_entity.id
_entity.type
_entity.pdbx_description
1 polymer ?
#
loop_
_entity_poly.entity_id
_entity_poly.type
_entity_poly.pdbx_seq_one_letter_code
_entity_poly.pdbx_strand_id
1 'polypeptide(L)'
;MTSRKSTKRALITSALAILMCVAMLIGTTFAWFTDTASTGVNKIQAGNLDVKLMYSTDMQTWHEATEQTKLFDDNALWEPGYTQVVYLKVVNAGNLALKYEAGFSKNYTSNRGKNVNGDWYRVDNYLKIGTAETATKFENREAVWSAIAANERTLAKDVMLTDEWITLNPGQESAPFAVAIYMPTSVGNEANASKARPSSVSGLGIEVRATQATVESDSFDNNYDANAATVLNRVEYTDGVH
;
A
#
# COMPACT_ATOMS: atom_id res chain seq x y z
N MET A 1 56.50 65.01 -44.57
CA MET A 1 56.55 63.98 -43.55
C MET A 1 55.18 63.62 -42.97
N THR A 2 54.11 63.64 -43.74
CA THR A 2 52.71 63.37 -43.25
C THR A 2 52.16 61.95 -43.57
N SER A 3 52.88 61.21 -44.42
CA SER A 3 52.39 59.92 -44.90
C SER A 3 52.44 58.77 -43.85
N ARG A 4 53.41 58.76 -42.97
CA ARG A 4 53.54 57.66 -41.95
C ARG A 4 52.49 57.67 -40.83
N LYS A 5 51.92 58.85 -40.50
CA LYS A 5 50.89 58.96 -39.47
C LYS A 5 49.52 58.51 -40.00
N SER A 6 49.23 58.83 -41.28
CA SER A 6 47.97 58.39 -41.90
C SER A 6 47.92 56.85 -42.11
N THR A 7 49.06 56.28 -42.56
CA THR A 7 49.14 54.79 -42.72
C THR A 7 48.98 54.03 -41.40
N LYS A 8 49.58 54.53 -40.32
CA LYS A 8 49.39 53.91 -38.98
C LYS A 8 47.93 53.99 -38.51
N ARG A 9 47.28 55.14 -38.73
CA ARG A 9 45.84 55.30 -38.40
C ARG A 9 44.97 54.39 -39.26
N ALA A 10 45.22 54.26 -40.54
CA ALA A 10 44.51 53.38 -41.44
C ALA A 10 44.70 51.91 -41.06
N LEU A 11 45.90 51.51 -40.65
CA LEU A 11 46.17 50.14 -40.16
C LEU A 11 45.43 49.83 -38.84
N ILE A 12 45.42 50.80 -37.92
CA ILE A 12 44.70 50.61 -36.63
C ILE A 12 43.20 50.54 -36.87
N THR A 13 42.62 51.39 -37.73
CA THR A 13 41.19 51.33 -38.03
C THR A 13 40.78 50.04 -38.76
N SER A 14 41.62 49.53 -39.67
CA SER A 14 41.34 48.25 -40.36
C SER A 14 41.45 47.05 -39.41
N ALA A 15 42.42 47.10 -38.52
CA ALA A 15 42.52 46.05 -37.49
C ALA A 15 41.31 46.07 -36.53
N LEU A 16 40.85 47.27 -36.13
CA LEU A 16 39.66 47.40 -35.29
C LEU A 16 38.38 46.95 -36.02
N ALA A 17 38.27 47.23 -37.32
CA ALA A 17 37.15 46.78 -38.14
C ALA A 17 37.11 45.26 -38.27
N ILE A 18 38.26 44.63 -38.47
CA ILE A 18 38.36 43.16 -38.52
C ILE A 18 37.94 42.56 -37.17
N LEU A 19 38.39 43.13 -36.08
CA LEU A 19 38.06 42.68 -34.72
C LEU A 19 36.56 42.81 -34.43
N MET A 20 35.93 43.88 -34.88
CA MET A 20 34.48 44.04 -34.79
C MET A 20 33.72 43.00 -35.68
N CYS A 21 34.19 42.75 -36.90
CA CYS A 21 33.58 41.75 -37.77
C CYS A 21 33.65 40.34 -37.15
N VAL A 22 34.80 39.99 -36.56
CA VAL A 22 34.95 38.70 -35.86
C VAL A 22 34.05 38.63 -34.63
N ALA A 23 33.94 39.70 -33.84
CA ALA A 23 33.05 39.74 -32.69
C ALA A 23 31.57 39.62 -33.08
N MET A 24 31.15 40.25 -34.20
CA MET A 24 29.80 40.11 -34.75
C MET A 24 29.54 38.68 -35.25
N LEU A 25 30.49 38.05 -35.92
CA LEU A 25 30.39 36.68 -36.40
C LEU A 25 30.23 35.69 -35.23
N ILE A 26 31.00 35.88 -34.17
CA ILE A 26 30.88 35.05 -32.95
C ILE A 26 29.54 35.32 -32.26
N GLY A 27 29.12 36.57 -32.14
CA GLY A 27 27.86 36.96 -31.53
C GLY A 27 26.64 36.42 -32.27
N THR A 28 26.62 36.43 -33.60
CA THR A 28 25.55 35.86 -34.41
C THR A 28 25.54 34.34 -34.38
N THR A 29 26.73 33.70 -34.28
CA THR A 29 26.81 32.25 -34.15
C THR A 29 26.24 31.77 -32.80
N PHE A 30 26.52 32.48 -31.72
CA PHE A 30 25.91 32.18 -30.41
C PHE A 30 24.40 32.47 -30.35
N ALA A 31 23.92 33.51 -31.05
CA ALA A 31 22.49 33.80 -31.13
C ALA A 31 21.71 32.72 -31.90
N TRP A 32 22.35 32.06 -32.85
CA TRP A 32 21.72 30.94 -33.60
C TRP A 32 21.64 29.64 -32.80
N PHE A 33 22.57 29.43 -31.87
CA PHE A 33 22.53 28.27 -30.97
C PHE A 33 21.71 28.47 -29.70
N THR A 34 21.22 29.70 -29.44
CA THR A 34 20.33 30.03 -28.32
C THR A 34 18.86 30.08 -28.71
N ASP A 35 18.50 29.81 -29.95
CA ASP A 35 17.13 29.48 -30.30
C ASP A 35 16.89 28.02 -29.86
N THR A 36 16.90 27.84 -28.57
CA THR A 36 16.36 26.68 -27.96
C THR A 36 14.87 26.69 -28.22
N ALA A 37 14.41 25.81 -29.08
CA ALA A 37 13.03 25.37 -28.97
C ALA A 37 12.82 25.04 -27.49
N SER A 38 12.18 25.91 -26.74
CA SER A 38 11.74 25.63 -25.40
C SER A 38 10.58 24.68 -25.55
N THR A 39 10.89 23.40 -25.62
CA THR A 39 9.93 22.38 -25.20
C THR A 39 9.53 22.77 -23.79
N GLY A 40 8.22 22.82 -23.53
CA GLY A 40 7.72 23.22 -22.22
C GLY A 40 8.54 22.57 -21.11
N VAL A 41 8.75 23.28 -20.02
CA VAL A 41 9.52 22.78 -18.87
C VAL A 41 8.87 21.50 -18.40
N ASN A 42 9.43 20.36 -18.79
CA ASN A 42 8.95 19.07 -18.31
C ASN A 42 9.31 18.94 -16.84
N LYS A 43 8.31 18.86 -16.01
CA LYS A 43 8.50 18.51 -14.61
C LYS A 43 8.76 17.00 -14.54
N ILE A 44 10.00 16.61 -14.23
CA ILE A 44 10.32 15.22 -13.90
C ILE A 44 9.93 15.04 -12.44
N GLN A 45 8.97 14.17 -12.20
CA GLN A 45 8.50 13.82 -10.86
C GLN A 45 8.75 12.34 -10.64
N ALA A 46 9.37 11.98 -9.52
CA ALA A 46 9.48 10.59 -9.12
C ALA A 46 8.09 10.00 -8.87
N GLY A 47 7.91 8.74 -9.24
CA GLY A 47 6.72 7.99 -8.88
C GLY A 47 6.63 7.76 -7.38
N ASN A 48 5.42 7.58 -6.87
CA ASN A 48 5.17 7.22 -5.48
C ASN A 48 4.27 6.00 -5.40
N LEU A 49 4.55 5.17 -4.40
CA LEU A 49 3.67 4.10 -3.96
C LEU A 49 2.77 4.66 -2.86
N ASP A 50 1.47 4.51 -3.02
CA ASP A 50 0.47 4.86 -2.01
C ASP A 50 -0.61 3.79 -2.02
N VAL A 51 -0.60 2.93 -0.99
CA VAL A 51 -1.58 1.87 -0.82
C VAL A 51 -2.51 2.22 0.33
N LYS A 52 -3.82 2.10 0.10
CA LYS A 52 -4.84 2.35 1.10
C LYS A 52 -5.66 1.09 1.33
N LEU A 53 -5.93 0.80 2.61
CA LEU A 53 -6.90 -0.21 3.00
C LEU A 53 -8.24 0.48 3.26
N MET A 54 -9.28 0.06 2.55
CA MET A 54 -10.64 0.53 2.77
C MET A 54 -11.43 -0.56 3.46
N TYR A 55 -12.30 -0.18 4.41
CA TYR A 55 -13.18 -1.10 5.10
C TYR A 55 -14.64 -0.66 5.04
N SER A 56 -15.52 -1.64 5.17
CA SER A 56 -16.97 -1.43 5.25
C SER A 56 -17.61 -2.50 6.12
N THR A 57 -18.74 -2.18 6.74
CA THR A 57 -19.59 -3.11 7.47
C THR A 57 -20.91 -3.42 6.72
N ASP A 58 -21.21 -2.64 5.69
CA ASP A 58 -22.45 -2.71 4.94
C ASP A 58 -22.27 -2.94 3.43
N MET A 59 -21.02 -2.90 2.92
CA MET A 59 -20.66 -2.96 1.50
C MET A 59 -21.15 -1.78 0.67
N GLN A 60 -21.71 -0.75 1.30
CA GLN A 60 -22.21 0.46 0.63
C GLN A 60 -21.32 1.66 0.94
N THR A 61 -20.96 1.82 2.22
CA THR A 61 -20.13 2.93 2.68
C THR A 61 -18.73 2.41 2.97
N TRP A 62 -17.73 3.00 2.30
CA TRP A 62 -16.32 2.63 2.46
C TRP A 62 -15.55 3.73 3.17
N HIS A 63 -14.78 3.34 4.16
CA HIS A 63 -13.93 4.22 4.96
C HIS A 63 -12.47 3.80 4.81
N GLU A 64 -11.56 4.77 4.82
CA GLU A 64 -10.13 4.48 4.88
C GLU A 64 -9.78 3.99 6.29
N ALA A 65 -9.12 2.85 6.37
CA ALA A 65 -8.59 2.36 7.63
C ALA A 65 -7.34 3.17 8.02
N THR A 66 -7.18 3.43 9.30
CA THR A 66 -6.04 4.13 9.90
C THR A 66 -5.51 3.30 11.06
N GLU A 67 -4.37 3.69 11.63
CA GLU A 67 -3.81 3.03 12.82
C GLU A 67 -4.78 3.01 14.03
N GLN A 68 -5.74 3.93 14.08
CA GLN A 68 -6.75 4.00 15.14
C GLN A 68 -8.04 3.25 14.80
N THR A 69 -8.16 2.72 13.58
CA THR A 69 -9.38 2.02 13.14
C THR A 69 -9.46 0.65 13.76
N LYS A 70 -10.54 0.41 14.51
CA LYS A 70 -10.88 -0.90 15.03
C LYS A 70 -11.77 -1.64 14.03
N LEU A 71 -11.22 -2.66 13.39
CA LEU A 71 -11.93 -3.47 12.42
C LEU A 71 -12.82 -4.53 13.07
N PHE A 72 -12.48 -4.95 14.28
CA PHE A 72 -13.21 -5.93 15.08
C PHE A 72 -13.60 -5.33 16.43
N ASP A 73 -14.71 -5.81 17.00
CA ASP A 73 -15.19 -5.32 18.31
C ASP A 73 -14.38 -5.94 19.46
N ASP A 74 -13.61 -5.09 20.15
CA ASP A 74 -12.81 -5.47 21.32
C ASP A 74 -13.64 -5.94 22.51
N ASN A 75 -14.90 -5.51 22.59
CA ASN A 75 -15.80 -5.84 23.70
C ASN A 75 -16.65 -7.10 23.42
N ALA A 76 -16.42 -7.76 22.30
CA ALA A 76 -17.15 -8.93 21.92
C ALA A 76 -16.93 -10.07 22.91
N LEU A 77 -18.02 -10.65 23.36
CA LEU A 77 -18.00 -11.90 24.14
C LEU A 77 -18.02 -13.08 23.17
N TRP A 78 -16.89 -13.73 23.06
CA TRP A 78 -16.73 -14.87 22.15
C TRP A 78 -17.39 -16.09 22.74
N GLU A 79 -18.43 -16.56 22.06
CA GLU A 79 -19.20 -17.76 22.39
C GLU A 79 -19.40 -18.61 21.12
N PRO A 80 -19.74 -19.90 21.27
CA PRO A 80 -19.96 -20.77 20.12
C PRO A 80 -20.98 -20.21 19.14
N GLY A 81 -20.57 -20.07 17.87
CA GLY A 81 -21.38 -19.48 16.80
C GLY A 81 -21.25 -17.97 16.66
N TYR A 82 -20.61 -17.25 17.58
CA TYR A 82 -20.35 -15.82 17.40
C TYR A 82 -19.43 -15.58 16.22
N THR A 83 -19.78 -14.60 15.40
CA THR A 83 -19.10 -14.31 14.13
C THR A 83 -18.99 -12.80 13.95
N GLN A 84 -17.80 -12.32 13.65
CA GLN A 84 -17.56 -10.95 13.19
C GLN A 84 -17.10 -10.98 11.73
N VAL A 85 -17.57 -10.02 10.95
CA VAL A 85 -17.23 -9.87 9.53
C VAL A 85 -16.92 -8.42 9.25
N VAL A 86 -15.81 -8.17 8.58
CA VAL A 86 -15.46 -6.88 7.99
C VAL A 86 -15.22 -7.07 6.49
N TYR A 87 -15.67 -6.13 5.69
CA TYR A 87 -15.43 -6.10 4.25
C TYR A 87 -14.27 -5.17 3.96
N LEU A 88 -13.36 -5.61 3.13
CA LEU A 88 -12.13 -4.89 2.82
C LEU A 88 -11.94 -4.77 1.31
N LYS A 89 -11.27 -3.72 0.90
CA LYS A 89 -10.66 -3.59 -0.43
C LYS A 89 -9.38 -2.78 -0.32
N VAL A 90 -8.45 -3.03 -1.21
CA VAL A 90 -7.19 -2.31 -1.29
C VAL A 90 -7.22 -1.38 -2.50
N VAL A 91 -6.74 -0.15 -2.33
CA VAL A 91 -6.72 0.89 -3.36
C VAL A 91 -5.27 1.29 -3.60
N ASN A 92 -4.87 1.34 -4.87
CA ASN A 92 -3.64 2.00 -5.27
C ASN A 92 -3.94 3.50 -5.49
N ALA A 93 -3.64 4.33 -4.49
CA ALA A 93 -3.77 5.78 -4.57
C ALA A 93 -2.51 6.47 -5.12
N GLY A 94 -1.45 5.70 -5.39
CA GLY A 94 -0.20 6.18 -5.98
C GLY A 94 -0.27 6.33 -7.49
N ASN A 95 0.87 6.67 -8.08
CA ASN A 95 1.02 6.84 -9.53
C ASN A 95 1.94 5.78 -10.17
N LEU A 96 2.37 4.77 -9.41
CA LEU A 96 3.08 3.59 -9.89
C LEU A 96 2.20 2.36 -9.74
N ALA A 97 2.32 1.39 -10.65
CA ALA A 97 1.73 0.08 -10.46
C ALA A 97 2.37 -0.61 -9.26
N LEU A 98 1.56 -1.24 -8.43
CA LEU A 98 2.02 -1.95 -7.25
C LEU A 98 1.48 -3.38 -7.22
N LYS A 99 2.16 -4.23 -6.48
CA LYS A 99 1.62 -5.51 -6.01
C LYS A 99 1.54 -5.48 -4.49
N TYR A 100 0.48 -6.09 -3.96
CA TYR A 100 0.24 -6.12 -2.52
C TYR A 100 -0.11 -7.52 -2.04
N GLU A 101 0.11 -7.72 -0.76
CA GLU A 101 -0.42 -8.83 0.04
C GLU A 101 -1.04 -8.28 1.32
N ALA A 102 -2.04 -8.97 1.85
CA ALA A 102 -2.69 -8.62 3.11
C ALA A 102 -2.59 -9.76 4.11
N GLY A 103 -2.43 -9.43 5.38
CA GLY A 103 -2.31 -10.39 6.46
C GLY A 103 -2.64 -9.78 7.81
N PHE A 104 -2.61 -10.59 8.86
CA PHE A 104 -2.71 -10.06 10.21
C PHE A 104 -1.42 -9.39 10.65
N SER A 105 -1.57 -8.32 11.45
CA SER A 105 -0.46 -7.61 12.06
C SER A 105 0.42 -8.52 12.90
N LYS A 106 1.74 -8.31 12.84
CA LYS A 106 2.72 -9.01 13.68
C LYS A 106 2.60 -8.67 15.16
N ASN A 107 1.87 -7.60 15.50
CA ASN A 107 1.67 -7.15 16.88
C ASN A 107 0.63 -7.98 17.65
N TYR A 108 -0.02 -8.92 16.98
CA TYR A 108 -0.95 -9.85 17.58
C TYR A 108 -0.33 -10.59 18.77
N THR A 109 -1.02 -10.56 19.89
CA THR A 109 -0.65 -11.29 21.09
C THR A 109 -1.86 -12.03 21.66
N SER A 110 -1.63 -13.21 22.22
CA SER A 110 -2.65 -13.99 22.91
C SER A 110 -2.13 -14.42 24.26
N ASN A 111 -2.91 -14.18 25.30
CA ASN A 111 -2.57 -14.60 26.65
C ASN A 111 -3.25 -15.95 26.99
N ARG A 112 -2.66 -16.67 27.94
CA ARG A 112 -3.28 -17.86 28.50
C ARG A 112 -4.25 -17.48 29.61
N GLY A 113 -5.44 -18.04 29.55
CA GLY A 113 -6.44 -17.99 30.61
C GLY A 113 -6.71 -19.36 31.23
N LYS A 114 -7.60 -19.38 32.18
CA LYS A 114 -8.21 -20.63 32.68
C LYS A 114 -9.67 -20.67 32.25
N ASN A 115 -10.11 -21.83 31.79
CA ASN A 115 -11.50 -22.08 31.46
C ASN A 115 -12.32 -22.38 32.74
N VAL A 116 -13.62 -22.54 32.59
CA VAL A 116 -14.52 -22.86 33.71
C VAL A 116 -14.22 -24.22 34.40
N ASN A 117 -13.55 -25.12 33.70
CA ASN A 117 -13.11 -26.40 34.23
C ASN A 117 -11.78 -26.32 35.01
N GLY A 118 -11.12 -25.14 34.99
CA GLY A 118 -9.83 -24.90 35.63
C GLY A 118 -8.62 -25.20 34.74
N ASP A 119 -8.82 -25.62 33.49
CA ASP A 119 -7.76 -25.94 32.55
C ASP A 119 -7.18 -24.68 31.90
N TRP A 120 -5.90 -24.72 31.58
CA TRP A 120 -5.26 -23.66 30.84
C TRP A 120 -5.63 -23.69 29.36
N TYR A 121 -6.05 -22.55 28.82
CA TYR A 121 -6.41 -22.44 27.42
C TYR A 121 -5.97 -21.09 26.83
N ARG A 122 -6.06 -20.97 25.49
CA ARG A 122 -5.99 -19.72 24.74
C ARG A 122 -7.22 -19.64 23.84
N VAL A 123 -7.91 -18.51 23.84
CA VAL A 123 -9.15 -18.33 23.07
C VAL A 123 -8.90 -18.43 21.56
N ASP A 124 -7.74 -17.95 21.09
CA ASP A 124 -7.36 -18.00 19.67
C ASP A 124 -7.25 -19.43 19.11
N ASN A 125 -6.96 -20.42 19.94
CA ASN A 125 -6.96 -21.84 19.51
C ASN A 125 -8.36 -22.32 19.07
N TYR A 126 -9.40 -21.63 19.51
CA TYR A 126 -10.80 -21.97 19.23
C TYR A 126 -11.45 -21.01 18.22
N LEU A 127 -10.74 -19.97 17.81
CA LEU A 127 -11.20 -19.04 16.80
C LEU A 127 -10.74 -19.49 15.42
N LYS A 128 -11.67 -19.40 14.49
CA LYS A 128 -11.43 -19.63 13.07
C LYS A 128 -11.47 -18.32 12.32
N ILE A 129 -10.67 -18.25 11.26
CA ILE A 129 -10.64 -17.15 10.33
C ILE A 129 -10.70 -17.67 8.91
N GLY A 130 -11.31 -16.89 8.04
CA GLY A 130 -11.27 -17.10 6.60
C GLY A 130 -11.61 -15.84 5.83
N THR A 131 -11.35 -15.88 4.54
CA THR A 131 -11.62 -14.80 3.59
C THR A 131 -12.50 -15.32 2.46
N ALA A 132 -13.30 -14.44 1.88
CA ALA A 132 -14.07 -14.73 0.68
C ALA A 132 -14.25 -13.47 -0.14
N GLU A 133 -13.97 -13.54 -1.44
CA GLU A 133 -14.38 -12.47 -2.35
C GLU A 133 -15.91 -12.38 -2.37
N THR A 134 -16.41 -11.17 -2.33
CA THR A 134 -17.86 -10.92 -2.36
C THR A 134 -18.17 -9.54 -2.91
N ALA A 135 -19.19 -9.46 -3.75
CA ALA A 135 -19.71 -8.19 -4.24
C ALA A 135 -20.84 -7.61 -3.37
N THR A 136 -21.34 -8.39 -2.42
CA THR A 136 -22.48 -8.01 -1.57
C THR A 136 -22.24 -8.44 -0.12
N LYS A 137 -22.92 -7.76 0.79
CA LYS A 137 -22.96 -8.14 2.20
C LYS A 137 -23.60 -9.52 2.38
N PHE A 138 -23.01 -10.36 3.24
CA PHE A 138 -23.61 -11.63 3.63
C PHE A 138 -24.88 -11.40 4.47
N GLU A 139 -25.90 -12.20 4.23
CA GLU A 139 -27.17 -12.09 4.91
C GLU A 139 -27.15 -12.64 6.34
N ASN A 140 -26.35 -13.69 6.57
CA ASN A 140 -26.27 -14.38 7.85
C ASN A 140 -24.90 -15.07 8.01
N ARG A 141 -24.64 -15.62 9.20
CA ARG A 141 -23.36 -16.28 9.54
C ARG A 141 -23.14 -17.57 8.77
N GLU A 142 -24.18 -18.29 8.43
CA GLU A 142 -24.11 -19.56 7.69
C GLU A 142 -23.60 -19.30 6.26
N ALA A 143 -24.06 -18.20 5.64
CA ALA A 143 -23.57 -17.76 4.34
C ALA A 143 -22.07 -17.37 4.42
N VAL A 144 -21.64 -16.67 5.50
CA VAL A 144 -20.24 -16.36 5.73
C VAL A 144 -19.40 -17.63 5.85
N TRP A 145 -19.79 -18.57 6.73
CA TRP A 145 -19.04 -19.80 6.97
C TRP A 145 -18.91 -20.65 5.71
N SER A 146 -19.99 -20.75 4.94
CA SER A 146 -19.96 -21.43 3.65
C SER A 146 -18.99 -20.80 2.66
N ALA A 147 -18.94 -19.48 2.60
CA ALA A 147 -18.09 -18.75 1.69
C ALA A 147 -16.60 -18.87 2.03
N ILE A 148 -16.24 -18.88 3.33
CA ILE A 148 -14.84 -18.97 3.79
C ILE A 148 -14.33 -20.39 3.96
N ALA A 149 -15.17 -21.41 3.83
CA ALA A 149 -14.85 -22.79 4.18
C ALA A 149 -13.61 -23.36 3.45
N ALA A 150 -13.35 -22.88 2.22
CA ALA A 150 -12.22 -23.37 1.41
C ALA A 150 -10.86 -22.92 1.94
N ASN A 151 -10.79 -21.76 2.64
CA ASN A 151 -9.55 -21.18 3.17
C ASN A 151 -9.60 -20.96 4.69
N GLU A 152 -10.54 -21.59 5.36
CA GLU A 152 -10.66 -21.51 6.81
C GLU A 152 -9.42 -22.05 7.52
N ARG A 153 -8.94 -21.31 8.50
CA ARG A 153 -7.80 -21.69 9.35
C ARG A 153 -7.99 -21.22 10.79
N THR A 154 -7.24 -21.80 11.71
CA THR A 154 -7.24 -21.33 13.10
C THR A 154 -6.54 -19.98 13.18
N LEU A 155 -7.09 -19.04 13.97
CA LEU A 155 -6.50 -17.75 14.19
C LEU A 155 -5.09 -17.89 14.79
N ALA A 156 -4.10 -17.31 14.13
CA ALA A 156 -2.70 -17.34 14.56
C ALA A 156 -1.97 -16.09 14.07
N LYS A 157 -0.77 -15.86 14.59
CA LYS A 157 0.13 -14.83 14.05
C LYS A 157 0.46 -15.11 12.60
N ASP A 158 0.70 -14.05 11.87
CA ASP A 158 1.20 -14.10 10.49
C ASP A 158 0.28 -14.85 9.50
N VAL A 159 -1.01 -14.94 9.82
CA VAL A 159 -1.99 -15.50 8.88
C VAL A 159 -2.16 -14.52 7.72
N MET A 160 -1.81 -14.98 6.51
CA MET A 160 -2.05 -14.21 5.29
C MET A 160 -3.53 -14.29 4.91
N LEU A 161 -4.09 -13.17 4.49
CA LEU A 161 -5.47 -13.04 4.01
C LEU A 161 -5.54 -13.15 2.49
N THR A 162 -4.42 -12.94 1.80
CA THR A 162 -4.26 -13.16 0.37
C THR A 162 -3.30 -14.34 0.16
N ASP A 163 -3.60 -15.21 -0.80
CA ASP A 163 -2.76 -16.38 -1.09
C ASP A 163 -1.57 -16.01 -1.99
N GLU A 164 -1.71 -14.92 -2.78
CA GLU A 164 -0.72 -14.44 -3.73
C GLU A 164 -0.60 -12.92 -3.69
N TRP A 165 0.48 -12.41 -4.27
CA TRP A 165 0.64 -10.99 -4.56
C TRP A 165 -0.34 -10.54 -5.65
N ILE A 166 -1.16 -9.54 -5.34
CA ILE A 166 -2.17 -9.00 -6.24
C ILE A 166 -1.67 -7.68 -6.83
N THR A 167 -1.69 -7.54 -8.16
CA THR A 167 -1.23 -6.34 -8.85
C THR A 167 -2.37 -5.34 -9.03
N LEU A 168 -2.11 -4.07 -8.74
CA LEU A 168 -3.01 -2.94 -8.98
C LEU A 168 -2.28 -1.86 -9.76
N ASN A 169 -2.84 -1.45 -10.90
CA ASN A 169 -2.38 -0.26 -11.62
C ASN A 169 -2.75 1.03 -10.87
N PRO A 170 -2.14 2.17 -11.20
CA PRO A 170 -2.49 3.46 -10.60
C PRO A 170 -4.00 3.74 -10.63
N GLY A 171 -4.55 4.09 -9.49
CA GLY A 171 -5.99 4.39 -9.33
C GLY A 171 -6.91 3.16 -9.35
N GLN A 172 -6.40 1.94 -9.43
CA GLN A 172 -7.22 0.73 -9.35
C GLN A 172 -7.51 0.32 -7.91
N GLU A 173 -8.63 -0.38 -7.76
CA GLU A 173 -9.08 -1.02 -6.52
C GLU A 173 -9.11 -2.54 -6.70
N SER A 174 -8.85 -3.28 -5.63
CA SER A 174 -9.07 -4.73 -5.62
C SER A 174 -10.56 -5.08 -5.64
N ALA A 175 -10.90 -6.31 -6.02
CA ALA A 175 -12.20 -6.86 -5.69
C ALA A 175 -12.42 -6.79 -4.18
N PRO A 176 -13.64 -6.44 -3.70
CA PRO A 176 -13.95 -6.49 -2.28
C PRO A 176 -13.94 -7.93 -1.76
N PHE A 177 -13.43 -8.09 -0.55
CA PHE A 177 -13.43 -9.39 0.13
C PHE A 177 -13.83 -9.24 1.59
N ALA A 178 -14.51 -10.26 2.11
CA ALA A 178 -14.83 -10.36 3.51
C ALA A 178 -13.68 -11.02 4.27
N VAL A 179 -13.41 -10.53 5.48
CA VAL A 179 -12.61 -11.21 6.49
C VAL A 179 -13.53 -11.55 7.64
N ALA A 180 -13.65 -12.83 7.95
CA ALA A 180 -14.51 -13.29 9.03
C ALA A 180 -13.68 -13.98 10.11
N ILE A 181 -14.00 -13.69 11.37
CA ILE A 181 -13.51 -14.41 12.54
C ILE A 181 -14.73 -14.98 13.26
N TYR A 182 -14.66 -16.23 13.64
CA TYR A 182 -15.78 -16.86 14.34
C TYR A 182 -15.31 -17.97 15.30
N MET A 183 -16.17 -18.29 16.27
CA MET A 183 -16.01 -19.47 17.11
C MET A 183 -16.96 -20.56 16.62
N PRO A 184 -16.45 -21.76 16.24
CA PRO A 184 -17.30 -22.86 15.80
C PRO A 184 -18.34 -23.25 16.86
N THR A 185 -19.53 -23.67 16.43
CA THR A 185 -20.59 -24.14 17.32
C THR A 185 -20.26 -25.45 18.05
N SER A 186 -19.24 -26.18 17.57
CA SER A 186 -18.74 -27.39 18.21
C SER A 186 -17.85 -27.13 19.42
N VAL A 187 -17.44 -25.90 19.66
CA VAL A 187 -16.63 -25.50 20.83
C VAL A 187 -17.52 -25.50 22.06
N GLY A 188 -17.05 -26.13 23.14
CA GLY A 188 -17.78 -26.25 24.40
C GLY A 188 -17.15 -25.39 25.52
N ASN A 189 -17.29 -25.90 26.74
CA ASN A 189 -16.80 -25.24 27.96
C ASN A 189 -15.27 -25.08 28.01
N GLU A 190 -14.53 -25.78 27.17
CA GLU A 190 -13.07 -25.65 27.04
C GLU A 190 -12.62 -24.26 26.61
N ALA A 191 -13.48 -23.49 25.92
CA ALA A 191 -13.21 -22.10 25.55
C ALA A 191 -13.91 -21.07 26.46
N ASN A 192 -14.74 -21.49 27.39
CA ASN A 192 -15.42 -20.60 28.31
C ASN A 192 -14.47 -20.12 29.42
N ALA A 193 -14.24 -18.81 29.47
CA ALA A 193 -13.34 -18.21 30.45
C ALA A 193 -13.83 -18.35 31.89
N SER A 194 -12.92 -18.68 32.82
CA SER A 194 -13.19 -18.44 34.23
C SER A 194 -13.12 -16.93 34.53
N LYS A 195 -13.98 -16.43 35.41
CA LYS A 195 -14.04 -15.02 35.81
C LYS A 195 -12.69 -14.47 36.31
N ALA A 196 -11.88 -15.33 36.94
CA ALA A 196 -10.63 -14.89 37.58
C ALA A 196 -9.45 -14.74 36.59
N ARG A 197 -9.46 -15.48 35.49
CA ARG A 197 -8.34 -15.51 34.53
C ARG A 197 -8.84 -15.72 33.08
N PRO A 198 -9.43 -14.71 32.45
CA PRO A 198 -9.85 -14.83 31.07
C PRO A 198 -8.64 -14.91 30.13
N SER A 199 -8.78 -15.65 29.04
CA SER A 199 -7.89 -15.57 27.90
C SER A 199 -8.36 -14.45 26.99
N SER A 200 -7.44 -13.72 26.40
CA SER A 200 -7.74 -12.64 25.45
C SER A 200 -6.74 -12.61 24.30
N VAL A 201 -7.18 -12.01 23.24
CA VAL A 201 -6.37 -11.65 22.06
C VAL A 201 -6.29 -10.14 22.00
N SER A 202 -5.13 -9.59 21.71
CA SER A 202 -4.92 -8.15 21.52
C SER A 202 -3.97 -7.88 20.36
N GLY A 203 -4.00 -6.67 19.82
CA GLY A 203 -3.21 -6.28 18.66
C GLY A 203 -3.63 -6.99 17.36
N LEU A 204 -4.91 -7.35 17.27
CA LEU A 204 -5.48 -7.99 16.08
C LEU A 204 -5.81 -6.90 15.06
N GLY A 205 -4.85 -6.57 14.22
CA GLY A 205 -5.00 -5.66 13.12
C GLY A 205 -4.76 -6.34 11.78
N ILE A 206 -5.07 -5.64 10.69
CA ILE A 206 -4.77 -6.08 9.32
C ILE A 206 -3.65 -5.20 8.78
N GLU A 207 -2.65 -5.85 8.19
CA GLU A 207 -1.49 -5.23 7.56
C GLU A 207 -1.57 -5.46 6.06
N VAL A 208 -1.40 -4.39 5.29
CA VAL A 208 -1.20 -4.46 3.84
C VAL A 208 0.23 -4.10 3.55
N ARG A 209 0.93 -4.99 2.85
CA ARG A 209 2.29 -4.77 2.35
C ARG A 209 2.21 -4.56 0.86
N ALA A 210 2.83 -3.51 0.36
CA ALA A 210 2.90 -3.24 -1.06
C ALA A 210 4.33 -2.98 -1.50
N THR A 211 4.63 -3.37 -2.72
CA THR A 211 5.88 -3.06 -3.41
C THR A 211 5.57 -2.69 -4.86
N GLN A 212 6.48 -1.97 -5.52
CA GLN A 212 6.33 -1.65 -6.93
C GLN A 212 6.18 -2.93 -7.77
N ALA A 213 5.29 -2.91 -8.76
CA ALA A 213 5.22 -3.96 -9.76
C ALA A 213 6.47 -3.90 -10.64
N THR A 214 7.05 -5.05 -10.92
CA THR A 214 8.28 -5.15 -11.73
C THR A 214 8.02 -5.23 -13.24
N VAL A 215 6.74 -5.29 -13.63
CA VAL A 215 6.30 -5.32 -15.02
C VAL A 215 5.11 -4.39 -15.14
N GLU A 216 5.26 -3.34 -15.92
CA GLU A 216 4.24 -2.34 -16.19
C GLU A 216 4.07 -2.19 -17.70
N SER A 217 2.95 -1.61 -18.17
CA SER A 217 2.63 -1.48 -19.60
C SER A 217 2.72 -0.04 -20.10
N ASP A 218 3.42 0.83 -19.39
CA ASP A 218 3.43 2.28 -19.59
C ASP A 218 4.74 2.85 -20.16
N SER A 219 5.74 1.99 -20.44
CA SER A 219 7.04 2.39 -21.00
C SER A 219 7.62 1.36 -21.97
N PHE A 220 8.78 1.70 -22.53
CA PHE A 220 9.56 0.78 -23.37
C PHE A 220 9.96 -0.47 -22.58
N ASP A 221 9.81 -1.63 -23.21
CA ASP A 221 10.16 -2.96 -22.70
C ASP A 221 9.31 -3.45 -21.52
N ASN A 222 8.45 -2.66 -20.94
CA ASN A 222 7.48 -2.98 -19.86
C ASN A 222 8.04 -3.79 -18.67
N ASN A 223 9.35 -3.87 -18.53
CA ASN A 223 10.07 -4.56 -17.45
C ASN A 223 11.37 -3.84 -17.07
N TYR A 224 11.43 -2.55 -17.33
CA TYR A 224 12.60 -1.70 -17.10
C TYR A 224 13.01 -1.64 -15.61
N ASP A 225 12.09 -1.93 -14.72
CA ASP A 225 12.29 -1.98 -13.27
C ASP A 225 12.37 -3.41 -12.70
N ALA A 226 12.43 -4.44 -13.57
CA ALA A 226 12.46 -5.85 -13.15
C ALA A 226 13.60 -6.17 -12.17
N ASN A 227 14.69 -5.41 -12.21
CA ASN A 227 15.84 -5.54 -11.33
C ASN A 227 15.89 -4.46 -10.22
N ALA A 228 14.86 -3.63 -10.09
CA ALA A 228 14.80 -2.64 -9.02
C ALA A 228 14.76 -3.33 -7.66
N ALA A 229 15.49 -2.75 -6.69
CA ALA A 229 15.42 -3.25 -5.32
C ALA A 229 13.99 -3.15 -4.79
N THR A 230 13.49 -4.23 -4.22
CA THR A 230 12.15 -4.27 -3.65
C THR A 230 12.10 -3.37 -2.42
N VAL A 231 11.40 -2.25 -2.53
CA VAL A 231 11.09 -1.37 -1.41
C VAL A 231 9.68 -1.69 -0.96
N LEU A 232 9.56 -2.29 0.22
CA LEU A 232 8.25 -2.58 0.81
C LEU A 232 7.68 -1.29 1.40
N ASN A 233 6.57 -0.83 0.83
CA ASN A 233 5.73 0.15 1.49
C ASN A 233 4.71 -0.60 2.35
N ARG A 234 4.83 -0.44 3.66
CA ARG A 234 4.03 -1.19 4.64
C ARG A 234 3.03 -0.26 5.29
N VAL A 235 1.79 -0.63 5.23
CA VAL A 235 0.70 0.03 5.97
C VAL A 235 0.23 -0.93 7.05
N GLU A 236 0.44 -0.57 8.31
CA GLU A 236 -0.04 -1.34 9.46
C GLU A 236 -1.28 -0.66 10.04
N TYR A 237 -2.36 -1.41 10.12
CA TYR A 237 -3.60 -0.98 10.78
C TYR A 237 -3.79 -1.82 12.03
N THR A 238 -3.27 -1.33 13.15
CA THR A 238 -3.45 -1.94 14.46
C THR A 238 -4.50 -1.18 15.24
N ASP A 239 -5.30 -1.88 16.05
CA ASP A 239 -6.07 -1.21 17.08
C ASP A 239 -5.06 -0.59 18.06
N GLY A 240 -5.15 0.72 18.23
CA GLY A 240 -4.25 1.48 19.09
C GLY A 240 -4.43 1.06 20.57
N VAL A 241 -3.64 0.08 20.99
CA VAL A 241 -3.40 -0.19 22.41
C VAL A 241 -2.12 0.55 22.77
N HIS A 242 -2.29 1.71 23.36
CA HIS A 242 -1.28 2.39 24.18
C HIS A 242 -1.49 2.04 25.63
#